data_a763402c7896922bbb92d8036f3985e5
#
_entry.id   a763402c7896922bbb92d8036f3985e5
#
_cell.length_a   1.000
_cell.length_b   1.000
_cell.length_c   1.000
_cell.angle_alpha   90.00
_cell.angle_beta   90.00
_cell.angle_gamma   90.00
#
_symmetry.space_group_name_H-M   'P 1'
#
loop_
_entity.id
_entity.type
_entity.pdbx_description
1 polymer ?
#
loop_
_entity_poly.entity_id
_entity_poly.type
_entity_poly.pdbx_seq_one_letter_code
_entity_poly.pdbx_strand_id
1 'polypeptide(L)'
;MNDLLVAGAGPAGLFTAIHAARAGLQVTVVDRRPGPTDKACGEGLMPHTLRHLDAIGITPHGKPFRGITYLDRTRRVEARFPGGAGRGVRRTVLSEALHDAAATAGVRIVKGAIGDIAQDATSVRCGGLEARYLAAADGLHSPIRRQLGLDRPTNGARRWGIRRHFQIAPWTDTVEVYWAAHTEAYVTPVSDDCVGVAILTSRQGKFDDHLREFPALAERLAGTQSGPARAAGPLRQRAASQHKGRVMLVGDAAGYVDALTGEGLGIALGGAEILADAVLADDSADYTRQWRRMSRRYRLLTSGLLKASNSPARTMIVPAAATLPRVFNHAVKLLAQ
;
A
#
# COMPACT_ATOMS: atom_id res chain seq x y z
N MET A 1 28.99 9.53 9.34
CA MET A 1 28.08 8.41 9.67
C MET A 1 26.67 8.90 9.32
N ASN A 2 25.84 8.10 8.62
CA ASN A 2 24.46 8.50 8.36
C ASN A 2 23.63 8.50 9.66
N ASP A 3 22.60 9.33 9.73
CA ASP A 3 21.58 9.21 10.79
C ASP A 3 20.64 8.04 10.51
N LEU A 4 20.24 7.88 9.22
CA LEU A 4 19.30 6.87 8.81
C LEU A 4 19.75 6.18 7.51
N LEU A 5 19.84 4.85 7.53
CA LEU A 5 19.80 4.02 6.33
C LEU A 5 18.36 3.56 6.06
N VAL A 6 17.99 3.54 4.79
CA VAL A 6 16.67 3.04 4.36
C VAL A 6 16.87 1.90 3.37
N ALA A 7 16.35 0.74 3.71
CA ALA A 7 16.38 -0.45 2.85
C ALA A 7 15.14 -0.50 1.96
N GLY A 8 15.29 -0.10 0.69
CA GLY A 8 14.23 -0.12 -0.30
C GLY A 8 13.75 1.27 -0.73
N ALA A 9 13.79 1.53 -2.05
CA ALA A 9 13.30 2.75 -2.71
C ALA A 9 11.84 2.64 -3.17
N GLY A 10 11.01 1.89 -2.46
CA GLY A 10 9.55 1.89 -2.62
C GLY A 10 8.92 3.12 -1.94
N PRO A 11 7.58 3.36 -2.08
CA PRO A 11 6.95 4.55 -1.50
C PRO A 11 7.18 4.70 0.01
N ALA A 12 7.11 3.63 0.78
CA ALA A 12 7.37 3.69 2.21
C ALA A 12 8.80 4.16 2.51
N GLY A 13 9.79 3.61 1.79
CA GLY A 13 11.19 3.95 2.00
C GLY A 13 11.53 5.36 1.54
N LEU A 14 11.10 5.76 0.34
CA LEU A 14 11.34 7.11 -0.16
C LEU A 14 10.64 8.16 0.70
N PHE A 15 9.39 7.93 1.09
CA PHE A 15 8.68 8.85 1.97
C PHE A 15 9.37 8.99 3.33
N THR A 16 9.81 7.87 3.93
CA THR A 16 10.62 7.90 5.17
C THR A 16 11.88 8.72 4.98
N ALA A 17 12.59 8.50 3.88
CA ALA A 17 13.83 9.20 3.58
C ALA A 17 13.61 10.71 3.38
N ILE A 18 12.57 11.10 2.63
CA ILE A 18 12.22 12.50 2.39
C ILE A 18 11.87 13.20 3.72
N HIS A 19 11.02 12.56 4.53
CA HIS A 19 10.56 13.12 5.79
C HIS A 19 11.74 13.33 6.74
N ALA A 20 12.61 12.33 6.89
CA ALA A 20 13.81 12.40 7.72
C ALA A 20 14.83 13.45 7.20
N ALA A 21 15.07 13.51 5.88
CA ALA A 21 15.99 14.47 5.30
C ALA A 21 15.50 15.92 5.47
N ARG A 22 14.21 16.18 5.31
CA ARG A 22 13.60 17.50 5.58
C ARG A 22 13.71 17.93 7.03
N ALA A 23 13.76 16.98 7.95
CA ALA A 23 14.02 17.24 9.36
C ALA A 23 15.52 17.41 9.69
N GLY A 24 16.39 17.48 8.68
CA GLY A 24 17.83 17.73 8.82
C GLY A 24 18.69 16.49 9.01
N LEU A 25 18.14 15.27 8.90
CA LEU A 25 18.89 14.04 9.06
C LEU A 25 19.68 13.69 7.79
N GLN A 26 20.87 13.11 7.95
CA GLN A 26 21.63 12.52 6.84
C GLN A 26 21.11 11.14 6.49
N VAL A 27 20.49 11.01 5.29
CA VAL A 27 19.79 9.82 4.87
C VAL A 27 20.42 9.18 3.64
N THR A 28 20.64 7.87 3.68
CA THR A 28 21.00 7.06 2.51
C THR A 28 19.98 5.95 2.29
N VAL A 29 19.41 5.89 1.08
CA VAL A 29 18.51 4.80 0.64
C VAL A 29 19.33 3.79 -0.15
N VAL A 30 19.15 2.50 0.16
CA VAL A 30 19.77 1.38 -0.56
C VAL A 30 18.69 0.57 -1.25
N ASP A 31 18.74 0.43 -2.58
CA ASP A 31 17.84 -0.44 -3.34
C ASP A 31 18.60 -1.19 -4.44
N ARG A 32 18.17 -2.40 -4.72
CA ARG A 32 18.74 -3.23 -5.80
C ARG A 32 18.48 -2.64 -7.18
N ARG A 33 17.39 -1.90 -7.33
CA ARG A 33 16.92 -1.25 -8.55
C ARG A 33 16.51 0.19 -8.23
N PRO A 34 17.48 1.09 -8.05
CA PRO A 34 17.20 2.48 -7.77
C PRO A 34 16.56 3.13 -9.01
N GLY A 35 15.32 3.53 -8.88
CA GLY A 35 14.53 4.17 -9.93
C GLY A 35 13.06 3.78 -9.88
N PRO A 36 12.21 4.46 -10.67
CA PRO A 36 10.78 4.22 -10.69
C PRO A 36 10.45 2.75 -10.98
N THR A 37 9.61 2.17 -10.15
CA THR A 37 9.31 0.73 -10.21
C THR A 37 7.82 0.49 -10.38
N ASP A 38 7.45 -0.31 -11.40
CA ASP A 38 6.10 -0.83 -11.59
C ASP A 38 5.89 -2.12 -10.77
N LYS A 39 5.01 -2.06 -9.77
CA LYS A 39 4.59 -3.20 -8.94
C LYS A 39 3.07 -3.30 -8.93
N ALA A 40 2.53 -4.50 -8.66
CA ALA A 40 1.10 -4.67 -8.45
C ALA A 40 0.60 -3.75 -7.33
N CYS A 41 -0.40 -2.94 -7.64
CA CYS A 41 -1.00 -1.94 -6.76
C CYS A 41 -2.42 -1.65 -7.23
N GLY A 42 -3.35 -1.37 -6.31
CA GLY A 42 -4.70 -0.90 -6.66
C GLY A 42 -4.74 0.55 -7.15
N GLU A 43 -3.63 1.28 -6.99
CA GLU A 43 -3.40 2.64 -7.52
C GLU A 43 -4.38 3.73 -7.04
N GLY A 44 -5.28 3.39 -6.13
CA GLY A 44 -6.15 4.35 -5.46
C GLY A 44 -5.49 4.96 -4.24
N LEU A 45 -5.20 6.25 -4.27
CA LEU A 45 -4.77 7.03 -3.11
C LEU A 45 -6.00 7.60 -2.42
N MET A 46 -6.28 7.14 -1.23
CA MET A 46 -7.40 7.62 -0.42
C MET A 46 -7.16 9.06 0.04
N PRO A 47 -8.21 9.83 0.39
CA PRO A 47 -8.04 11.24 0.78
C PRO A 47 -7.00 11.48 1.88
N HIS A 48 -6.96 10.63 2.92
CA HIS A 48 -5.94 10.75 3.98
C HIS A 48 -4.52 10.46 3.47
N THR A 49 -4.36 9.53 2.52
CA THR A 49 -3.05 9.24 1.90
C THR A 49 -2.51 10.44 1.13
N LEU A 50 -3.40 11.20 0.45
CA LEU A 50 -3.03 12.43 -0.24
C LEU A 50 -2.55 13.49 0.74
N ARG A 51 -3.17 13.62 1.93
CA ARG A 51 -2.73 14.58 2.95
C ARG A 51 -1.28 14.35 3.39
N HIS A 52 -0.85 13.10 3.54
CA HIS A 52 0.56 12.79 3.85
C HIS A 52 1.49 13.24 2.71
N LEU A 53 1.11 13.01 1.45
CA LEU A 53 1.91 13.45 0.30
C LEU A 53 1.93 14.98 0.17
N ASP A 54 0.78 15.63 0.35
CA ASP A 54 0.65 17.09 0.29
C ASP A 54 1.50 17.77 1.38
N ALA A 55 1.59 17.19 2.59
CA ALA A 55 2.42 17.69 3.69
C ALA A 55 3.91 17.76 3.34
N ILE A 56 4.36 16.93 2.40
CA ILE A 56 5.72 16.96 1.85
C ILE A 56 5.76 17.55 0.42
N GLY A 57 4.73 18.29 0.00
CA GLY A 57 4.67 19.01 -1.27
C GLY A 57 4.63 18.10 -2.50
N ILE A 58 4.17 16.85 -2.37
CA ILE A 58 4.05 15.91 -3.48
C ILE A 58 2.59 15.80 -3.90
N THR A 59 2.29 16.26 -5.11
CA THR A 59 0.95 16.14 -5.72
C THR A 59 1.10 15.32 -7.02
N PRO A 60 1.06 13.98 -6.94
CA PRO A 60 1.27 13.15 -8.12
C PRO A 60 0.11 13.31 -9.11
N HIS A 61 0.44 13.38 -10.40
CA HIS A 61 -0.57 13.45 -11.46
C HIS A 61 -1.44 12.17 -11.45
N GLY A 62 -2.76 12.34 -11.64
CA GLY A 62 -3.70 11.22 -11.65
C GLY A 62 -5.15 11.69 -11.70
N LYS A 63 -6.09 10.74 -11.79
CA LYS A 63 -7.52 11.02 -11.93
C LYS A 63 -8.20 11.08 -10.55
N PRO A 64 -8.90 12.16 -10.20
CA PRO A 64 -9.69 12.22 -8.96
C PRO A 64 -10.80 11.17 -8.95
N PHE A 65 -11.06 10.57 -7.78
CA PHE A 65 -12.27 9.78 -7.53
C PHE A 65 -12.91 10.19 -6.20
N ARG A 66 -14.26 10.13 -6.13
CA ARG A 66 -15.03 10.76 -5.05
C ARG A 66 -15.69 9.78 -4.09
N GLY A 67 -15.42 8.49 -4.24
CA GLY A 67 -16.06 7.45 -3.43
C GLY A 67 -15.71 6.05 -3.88
N ILE A 68 -16.44 5.09 -3.31
CA ILE A 68 -16.32 3.67 -3.60
C ILE A 68 -17.71 3.15 -3.99
N THR A 69 -17.77 2.36 -5.06
CA THR A 69 -18.98 1.68 -5.51
C THR A 69 -18.81 0.18 -5.39
N TYR A 70 -19.68 -0.48 -4.64
CA TYR A 70 -19.76 -1.94 -4.60
C TYR A 70 -20.78 -2.46 -5.62
N LEU A 71 -20.36 -3.48 -6.36
CA LEU A 71 -21.20 -4.11 -7.38
C LEU A 71 -21.21 -5.63 -7.21
N ASP A 72 -22.38 -6.23 -7.36
CA ASP A 72 -22.55 -7.65 -7.64
C ASP A 72 -23.25 -7.81 -9.02
N ARG A 73 -23.79 -9.00 -9.32
CA ARG A 73 -24.48 -9.23 -10.60
C ARG A 73 -25.74 -8.38 -10.79
N THR A 74 -26.36 -7.92 -9.73
CA THR A 74 -27.70 -7.32 -9.73
C THR A 74 -27.77 -5.97 -9.04
N ARG A 75 -26.79 -5.63 -8.22
CA ARG A 75 -26.80 -4.44 -7.36
C ARG A 75 -25.61 -3.56 -7.62
N ARG A 76 -25.85 -2.25 -7.47
CA ARG A 76 -24.83 -1.21 -7.42
C ARG A 76 -25.09 -0.33 -6.21
N VAL A 77 -24.11 -0.17 -5.33
CA VAL A 77 -24.21 0.64 -4.12
C VAL A 77 -23.02 1.56 -4.04
N GLU A 78 -23.28 2.85 -3.95
CA GLU A 78 -22.25 3.88 -3.93
C GLU A 78 -22.17 4.57 -2.58
N ALA A 79 -20.94 4.86 -2.14
CA ALA A 79 -20.66 5.70 -0.97
C ALA A 79 -19.63 6.77 -1.35
N ARG A 80 -19.96 8.03 -1.07
CA ARG A 80 -19.11 9.19 -1.35
C ARG A 80 -18.26 9.57 -0.15
N PHE A 81 -17.05 10.06 -0.40
CA PHE A 81 -16.18 10.60 0.65
C PHE A 81 -16.71 11.95 1.11
N PRO A 82 -16.85 12.19 2.43
CA PRO A 82 -17.38 13.44 2.93
C PRO A 82 -16.37 14.60 2.92
N GLY A 83 -15.09 14.33 2.78
CA GLY A 83 -14.02 15.31 3.02
C GLY A 83 -12.98 15.41 1.90
N GLY A 84 -13.39 15.37 0.63
CA GLY A 84 -12.49 15.51 -0.50
C GLY A 84 -12.43 14.28 -1.39
N ALA A 85 -11.67 14.38 -2.48
CA ALA A 85 -11.47 13.28 -3.42
C ALA A 85 -10.21 12.50 -3.08
N GLY A 86 -10.24 11.20 -3.34
CA GLY A 86 -9.04 10.41 -3.55
C GLY A 86 -8.49 10.66 -4.95
N ARG A 87 -7.38 10.03 -5.28
CA ARG A 87 -6.76 10.12 -6.61
C ARG A 87 -6.26 8.76 -7.07
N GLY A 88 -6.68 8.33 -8.24
CA GLY A 88 -6.08 7.19 -8.92
C GLY A 88 -4.78 7.63 -9.56
N VAL A 89 -3.68 7.00 -9.17
CA VAL A 89 -2.33 7.37 -9.61
C VAL A 89 -1.58 6.12 -10.03
N ARG A 90 -1.12 6.10 -11.27
CA ARG A 90 -0.29 4.99 -11.73
C ARG A 90 0.93 4.83 -10.83
N ARG A 91 1.24 3.59 -10.52
CA ARG A 91 2.34 3.26 -9.61
C ARG A 91 3.68 3.86 -10.05
N THR A 92 3.94 3.93 -11.35
CA THR A 92 5.15 4.55 -11.91
C THR A 92 5.18 6.05 -11.66
N VAL A 93 4.05 6.76 -11.87
CA VAL A 93 3.94 8.20 -11.64
C VAL A 93 4.18 8.56 -10.16
N LEU A 94 3.58 7.79 -9.23
CA LEU A 94 3.85 7.99 -7.80
C LEU A 94 5.33 7.72 -7.47
N SER A 95 5.91 6.69 -8.08
CA SER A 95 7.32 6.34 -7.85
C SER A 95 8.26 7.42 -8.36
N GLU A 96 8.01 7.98 -9.54
CA GLU A 96 8.76 9.10 -10.12
C GLU A 96 8.70 10.32 -9.22
N ALA A 97 7.49 10.76 -8.84
CA ALA A 97 7.30 11.92 -7.97
C ALA A 97 8.03 11.78 -6.62
N LEU A 98 8.06 10.57 -6.05
CA LEU A 98 8.81 10.31 -4.82
C LEU A 98 10.32 10.30 -5.03
N HIS A 99 10.83 9.82 -6.18
CA HIS A 99 12.27 9.89 -6.48
C HIS A 99 12.73 11.34 -6.68
N ASP A 100 11.96 12.13 -7.41
CA ASP A 100 12.25 13.55 -7.63
C ASP A 100 12.26 14.35 -6.32
N ALA A 101 11.28 14.10 -5.46
CA ALA A 101 11.22 14.71 -4.14
C ALA A 101 12.38 14.26 -3.23
N ALA A 102 12.79 13.00 -3.31
CA ALA A 102 13.95 12.50 -2.57
C ALA A 102 15.26 13.17 -3.03
N ALA A 103 15.43 13.32 -4.34
CA ALA A 103 16.58 14.04 -4.90
C ALA A 103 16.60 15.52 -4.45
N THR A 104 15.43 16.19 -4.53
CA THR A 104 15.28 17.58 -4.06
C THR A 104 15.57 17.75 -2.55
N ALA A 105 15.20 16.72 -1.75
CA ALA A 105 15.50 16.71 -0.31
C ALA A 105 16.96 16.34 0.02
N GLY A 106 17.81 16.11 -0.96
CA GLY A 106 19.22 15.73 -0.76
C GLY A 106 19.42 14.27 -0.31
N VAL A 107 18.42 13.40 -0.49
CA VAL A 107 18.54 11.99 -0.15
C VAL A 107 19.50 11.28 -1.11
N ARG A 108 20.51 10.63 -0.55
CA ARG A 108 21.43 9.80 -1.34
C ARG A 108 20.79 8.44 -1.62
N ILE A 109 20.59 8.09 -2.89
CA ILE A 109 20.10 6.78 -3.30
C ILE A 109 21.24 5.99 -3.94
N VAL A 110 21.52 4.79 -3.41
CA VAL A 110 22.60 3.94 -3.88
C VAL A 110 22.07 2.58 -4.33
N LYS A 111 22.64 2.04 -5.40
CA LYS A 111 22.34 0.70 -5.87
C LYS A 111 23.06 -0.31 -4.97
N GLY A 112 22.29 -1.21 -4.36
CA GLY A 112 22.84 -2.24 -3.48
C GLY A 112 21.76 -3.08 -2.82
N ALA A 113 22.19 -3.97 -1.96
CA ALA A 113 21.33 -4.75 -1.09
C ALA A 113 21.83 -4.63 0.35
N ILE A 114 20.89 -4.58 1.29
CA ILE A 114 21.23 -4.75 2.70
C ILE A 114 21.57 -6.22 2.91
N GLY A 115 22.83 -6.50 3.27
CA GLY A 115 23.31 -7.81 3.63
C GLY A 115 23.03 -8.14 5.11
N ASP A 116 24.01 -8.76 5.76
CA ASP A 116 23.92 -9.05 7.18
C ASP A 116 23.89 -7.76 8.01
N ILE A 117 23.02 -7.76 9.02
CA ILE A 117 22.81 -6.63 9.91
C ILE A 117 23.49 -6.90 11.25
N ALA A 118 24.48 -6.09 11.58
CA ALA A 118 25.05 -6.00 12.92
C ALA A 118 24.61 -4.69 13.57
N GLN A 119 24.27 -4.73 14.84
CA GLN A 119 23.89 -3.53 15.59
C GLN A 119 24.41 -3.60 17.03
N ASP A 120 24.68 -2.43 17.59
CA ASP A 120 25.03 -2.22 18.99
C ASP A 120 24.13 -1.14 19.61
N ALA A 121 24.52 -0.60 20.76
CA ALA A 121 23.72 0.43 21.46
C ALA A 121 23.65 1.76 20.70
N THR A 122 24.58 2.05 19.78
CA THR A 122 24.73 3.36 19.13
C THR A 122 24.53 3.35 17.62
N SER A 123 24.78 2.22 16.96
CA SER A 123 24.78 2.14 15.49
C SER A 123 24.26 0.80 14.95
N VAL A 124 23.93 0.82 13.66
CA VAL A 124 23.65 -0.35 12.83
C VAL A 124 24.58 -0.34 11.63
N ARG A 125 25.17 -1.50 11.33
CA ARG A 125 26.07 -1.74 10.19
C ARG A 125 25.49 -2.80 9.27
N CYS A 126 25.47 -2.50 7.99
CA CYS A 126 24.99 -3.42 6.95
C CYS A 126 25.49 -3.01 5.56
N GLY A 127 25.87 -3.97 4.73
CA GLY A 127 26.32 -3.73 3.36
C GLY A 127 27.50 -2.74 3.23
N GLY A 128 28.41 -2.72 4.22
CA GLY A 128 29.53 -1.78 4.27
C GLY A 128 29.15 -0.33 4.65
N LEU A 129 27.90 -0.08 5.04
CA LEU A 129 27.41 1.21 5.49
C LEU A 129 27.11 1.18 6.98
N GLU A 130 27.22 2.35 7.61
CA GLU A 130 26.92 2.54 9.02
C GLU A 130 25.99 3.75 9.23
N ALA A 131 25.03 3.58 10.15
CA ALA A 131 24.10 4.63 10.55
C ALA A 131 23.65 4.47 12.01
N ARG A 132 23.02 5.51 12.55
CA ARG A 132 22.36 5.42 13.86
C ARG A 132 21.17 4.46 13.84
N TYR A 133 20.38 4.46 12.73
CA TYR A 133 19.19 3.64 12.55
C TYR A 133 19.09 3.05 11.15
N LEU A 134 18.35 1.93 11.03
CA LEU A 134 17.96 1.32 9.77
C LEU A 134 16.43 1.26 9.67
N ALA A 135 15.85 1.87 8.64
CA ALA A 135 14.48 1.70 8.23
C ALA A 135 14.38 0.54 7.22
N ALA A 136 13.75 -0.56 7.60
CA ALA A 136 13.49 -1.68 6.72
C ALA A 136 12.19 -1.44 5.94
N ALA A 137 12.30 -0.93 4.73
CA ALA A 137 11.23 -0.67 3.76
C ALA A 137 11.29 -1.66 2.57
N ASP A 138 11.80 -2.85 2.80
CA ASP A 138 12.15 -3.89 1.82
C ASP A 138 10.93 -4.70 1.33
N GLY A 139 9.72 -4.28 1.73
CA GLY A 139 8.44 -4.68 1.17
C GLY A 139 7.86 -5.96 1.75
N LEU A 140 6.89 -6.53 1.01
CA LEU A 140 5.98 -7.56 1.49
C LEU A 140 6.71 -8.81 2.06
N HIS A 141 7.74 -9.27 1.38
CA HIS A 141 8.51 -10.47 1.77
C HIS A 141 9.81 -10.14 2.50
N SER A 142 9.85 -9.07 3.26
CA SER A 142 11.01 -8.51 3.93
C SER A 142 12.06 -9.56 4.39
N PRO A 143 13.23 -9.64 3.73
CA PRO A 143 14.37 -10.41 4.23
C PRO A 143 14.83 -9.90 5.59
N ILE A 144 14.81 -8.59 5.80
CA ILE A 144 15.25 -7.97 7.07
C ILE A 144 14.35 -8.42 8.21
N ARG A 145 13.01 -8.43 8.03
CA ARG A 145 12.09 -8.94 9.05
C ARG A 145 12.42 -10.38 9.44
N ARG A 146 12.75 -11.26 8.48
CA ARG A 146 13.15 -12.65 8.74
C ARG A 146 14.48 -12.73 9.46
N GLN A 147 15.50 -11.99 9.00
CA GLN A 147 16.83 -11.96 9.60
C GLN A 147 16.80 -11.52 11.07
N LEU A 148 15.92 -10.58 11.41
CA LEU A 148 15.73 -10.11 12.79
C LEU A 148 14.93 -11.10 13.67
N GLY A 149 14.37 -12.19 13.11
CA GLY A 149 13.50 -13.11 13.83
C GLY A 149 12.13 -12.55 14.16
N LEU A 150 11.72 -11.47 13.45
CA LEU A 150 10.44 -10.80 13.65
C LEU A 150 9.31 -11.36 12.80
N ASP A 151 9.60 -12.22 11.84
CA ASP A 151 8.57 -12.83 10.99
C ASP A 151 7.66 -13.76 11.78
N ARG A 152 6.37 -13.77 11.47
CA ARG A 152 5.38 -14.64 12.13
C ARG A 152 4.54 -15.38 11.10
N PRO A 153 4.22 -16.65 11.35
CA PRO A 153 3.31 -17.42 10.50
C PRO A 153 1.97 -16.70 10.31
N THR A 154 1.41 -16.83 9.13
CA THR A 154 0.08 -16.33 8.81
C THR A 154 -0.88 -17.48 8.60
N ASN A 155 -2.04 -17.43 9.26
CA ASN A 155 -3.08 -18.44 9.13
C ASN A 155 -4.14 -17.96 8.12
N GLY A 156 -4.84 -18.91 7.49
CA GLY A 156 -5.92 -18.67 6.55
C GLY A 156 -5.50 -18.75 5.07
N ALA A 157 -6.44 -18.45 4.19
CA ALA A 157 -6.21 -18.51 2.75
C ALA A 157 -5.12 -17.52 2.32
N ARG A 158 -4.18 -18.02 1.52
CA ARG A 158 -3.21 -17.15 0.85
C ARG A 158 -3.93 -16.42 -0.27
N ARG A 159 -3.71 -15.11 -0.36
CA ARG A 159 -4.31 -14.27 -1.39
C ARG A 159 -3.25 -13.53 -2.18
N TRP A 160 -3.54 -13.29 -3.44
CA TRP A 160 -2.71 -12.53 -4.39
C TRP A 160 -3.51 -11.40 -4.99
N GLY A 161 -2.82 -10.31 -5.34
CA GLY A 161 -3.34 -9.24 -6.16
C GLY A 161 -2.69 -9.29 -7.54
N ILE A 162 -3.49 -9.22 -8.59
CA ILE A 162 -3.02 -9.15 -9.98
C ILE A 162 -3.60 -7.88 -10.59
N ARG A 163 -2.75 -6.99 -11.15
CA ARG A 163 -3.20 -5.74 -11.75
C ARG A 163 -2.82 -5.68 -13.23
N ARG A 164 -3.72 -5.13 -14.05
CA ARG A 164 -3.50 -4.77 -15.46
C ARG A 164 -4.12 -3.41 -15.74
N HIS A 165 -3.52 -2.63 -16.64
CA HIS A 165 -4.09 -1.38 -17.14
C HIS A 165 -4.81 -1.61 -18.47
N PHE A 166 -5.88 -0.83 -18.70
CA PHE A 166 -6.66 -0.84 -19.93
C PHE A 166 -6.79 0.59 -20.44
N GLN A 167 -6.51 0.78 -21.74
CA GLN A 167 -6.62 2.07 -22.42
C GLN A 167 -8.09 2.30 -22.80
N ILE A 168 -8.83 2.79 -21.84
CA ILE A 168 -10.25 3.15 -21.96
C ILE A 168 -10.54 4.29 -20.97
N ALA A 169 -11.30 5.28 -21.44
CA ALA A 169 -11.72 6.39 -20.57
C ALA A 169 -12.52 5.86 -19.37
N PRO A 170 -12.25 6.37 -18.15
CA PRO A 170 -13.05 6.01 -16.98
C PRO A 170 -14.52 6.37 -17.18
N TRP A 171 -15.41 5.44 -16.84
CA TRP A 171 -16.88 5.61 -16.93
C TRP A 171 -17.54 5.99 -15.62
N THR A 172 -16.73 6.20 -14.58
CA THR A 172 -17.19 6.55 -13.23
C THR A 172 -16.16 7.44 -12.54
N ASP A 173 -16.60 8.23 -11.58
CA ASP A 173 -15.77 9.02 -10.70
C ASP A 173 -15.57 8.36 -9.32
N THR A 174 -15.80 7.04 -9.22
CA THR A 174 -15.55 6.24 -8.01
C THR A 174 -14.62 5.07 -8.32
N VAL A 175 -13.99 4.50 -7.30
CA VAL A 175 -13.38 3.17 -7.42
C VAL A 175 -14.51 2.15 -7.37
N GLU A 176 -14.69 1.37 -8.44
CA GLU A 176 -15.65 0.28 -8.48
C GLU A 176 -15.05 -1.01 -7.94
N VAL A 177 -15.76 -1.66 -7.04
CA VAL A 177 -15.39 -2.97 -6.47
C VAL A 177 -16.45 -3.99 -6.86
N TYR A 178 -16.11 -4.84 -7.78
CA TYR A 178 -16.95 -5.95 -8.25
C TYR A 178 -16.75 -7.17 -7.36
N TRP A 179 -17.83 -7.72 -6.83
CA TRP A 179 -17.83 -8.88 -5.95
C TRP A 179 -18.32 -10.12 -6.71
N ALA A 180 -17.46 -11.13 -6.91
CA ALA A 180 -17.80 -12.43 -7.42
C ALA A 180 -17.73 -13.50 -6.33
N ALA A 181 -17.99 -14.76 -6.67
CA ALA A 181 -18.06 -15.85 -5.68
C ALA A 181 -16.74 -16.07 -4.92
N HIS A 182 -15.59 -15.84 -5.57
CA HIS A 182 -14.28 -16.16 -5.00
C HIS A 182 -13.25 -15.04 -5.15
N THR A 183 -13.54 -14.01 -5.95
CA THR A 183 -12.62 -12.94 -6.33
C THR A 183 -13.28 -11.58 -6.18
N GLU A 184 -12.50 -10.53 -6.01
CA GLU A 184 -12.93 -9.15 -6.13
C GLU A 184 -12.11 -8.45 -7.21
N ALA A 185 -12.77 -7.64 -8.06
CA ALA A 185 -12.08 -6.78 -9.01
C ALA A 185 -12.29 -5.30 -8.66
N TYR A 186 -11.21 -4.56 -8.67
CA TYR A 186 -11.17 -3.12 -8.39
C TYR A 186 -10.87 -2.39 -9.68
N VAL A 187 -11.73 -1.46 -10.06
CA VAL A 187 -11.51 -0.57 -11.21
C VAL A 187 -11.21 0.81 -10.67
N THR A 188 -10.00 1.28 -10.90
CA THR A 188 -9.52 2.60 -10.44
C THR A 188 -9.28 3.48 -11.67
N PRO A 189 -9.92 4.67 -11.78
CA PRO A 189 -9.59 5.66 -12.79
C PRO A 189 -8.19 6.21 -12.51
N VAL A 190 -7.23 6.09 -13.44
CA VAL A 190 -5.84 6.53 -13.22
C VAL A 190 -5.39 7.66 -14.14
N SER A 191 -6.08 7.86 -15.26
CA SER A 191 -5.93 9.01 -16.16
C SER A 191 -7.25 9.26 -16.91
N ASP A 192 -7.28 10.22 -17.83
CA ASP A 192 -8.46 10.51 -18.65
C ASP A 192 -8.79 9.41 -19.66
N ASP A 193 -7.83 8.59 -20.01
CA ASP A 193 -7.88 7.54 -21.03
C ASP A 193 -7.52 6.15 -20.51
N CYS A 194 -7.31 5.97 -19.18
CA CYS A 194 -6.83 4.71 -18.63
C CYS A 194 -7.49 4.35 -17.31
N VAL A 195 -7.84 3.08 -17.17
CA VAL A 195 -8.24 2.49 -15.89
C VAL A 195 -7.25 1.39 -15.47
N GLY A 196 -6.96 1.34 -14.17
CA GLY A 196 -6.29 0.19 -13.53
C GLY A 196 -7.33 -0.81 -13.07
N VAL A 197 -7.16 -2.09 -13.43
CA VAL A 197 -7.99 -3.18 -12.91
C VAL A 197 -7.14 -4.11 -12.07
N ALA A 198 -7.44 -4.19 -10.78
CA ALA A 198 -6.78 -5.10 -9.84
C ALA A 198 -7.74 -6.18 -9.39
N ILE A 199 -7.32 -7.45 -9.47
CA ILE A 199 -8.11 -8.59 -9.02
C ILE A 199 -7.44 -9.20 -7.80
N LEU A 200 -8.21 -9.39 -6.72
CA LEU A 200 -7.77 -10.10 -5.51
C LEU A 200 -8.35 -11.51 -5.52
N THR A 201 -7.50 -12.50 -5.33
CA THR A 201 -7.86 -13.91 -5.44
C THR A 201 -7.06 -14.80 -4.49
N SER A 202 -7.65 -15.90 -4.05
CA SER A 202 -6.96 -17.02 -3.38
C SER A 202 -6.74 -18.22 -4.33
N ARG A 203 -7.19 -18.12 -5.59
CA ARG A 203 -7.12 -19.19 -6.59
C ARG A 203 -5.93 -18.96 -7.53
N GLN A 204 -5.37 -20.03 -8.05
CA GLN A 204 -4.40 -19.96 -9.13
C GLN A 204 -5.09 -19.56 -10.44
N GLY A 205 -4.36 -18.88 -11.33
CA GLY A 205 -4.87 -18.46 -12.63
C GLY A 205 -4.18 -17.20 -13.13
N LYS A 206 -4.38 -16.92 -14.42
CA LYS A 206 -3.95 -15.68 -15.05
C LYS A 206 -5.00 -14.60 -14.84
N PHE A 207 -4.67 -13.35 -15.10
CA PHE A 207 -5.59 -12.22 -14.99
C PHE A 207 -6.90 -12.47 -15.75
N ASP A 208 -6.80 -12.97 -17.00
CA ASP A 208 -7.97 -13.17 -17.87
C ASP A 208 -8.87 -14.31 -17.38
N ASP A 209 -8.32 -15.31 -16.69
CA ASP A 209 -9.12 -16.40 -16.09
C ASP A 209 -9.99 -15.86 -14.96
N HIS A 210 -9.45 -14.97 -14.14
CA HIS A 210 -10.21 -14.33 -13.06
C HIS A 210 -11.17 -13.25 -13.58
N LEU A 211 -10.81 -12.53 -14.66
CA LEU A 211 -11.68 -11.51 -15.24
C LEU A 211 -13.02 -12.10 -15.72
N ARG A 212 -13.04 -13.35 -16.18
CA ARG A 212 -14.27 -14.05 -16.60
C ARG A 212 -15.32 -14.21 -15.48
N GLU A 213 -14.89 -14.10 -14.20
CA GLU A 213 -15.84 -14.10 -13.07
C GLU A 213 -16.69 -12.82 -13.00
N PHE A 214 -16.34 -11.78 -13.80
CA PHE A 214 -17.00 -10.47 -13.87
C PHE A 214 -17.49 -10.16 -15.30
N PRO A 215 -18.56 -10.81 -15.80
CA PRO A 215 -18.96 -10.73 -17.22
C PRO A 215 -19.17 -9.29 -17.72
N ALA A 216 -19.88 -8.46 -16.96
CA ALA A 216 -20.12 -7.05 -17.32
C ALA A 216 -18.83 -6.22 -17.42
N LEU A 217 -17.86 -6.49 -16.54
CA LEU A 217 -16.54 -5.83 -16.59
C LEU A 217 -15.72 -6.38 -17.78
N ALA A 218 -15.74 -7.69 -18.00
CA ALA A 218 -15.04 -8.33 -19.12
C ALA A 218 -15.55 -7.82 -20.46
N GLU A 219 -16.88 -7.69 -20.63
CA GLU A 219 -17.52 -7.13 -21.82
C GLU A 219 -17.08 -5.67 -22.06
N ARG A 220 -17.08 -4.84 -21.01
CA ARG A 220 -16.67 -3.43 -21.10
C ARG A 220 -15.21 -3.26 -21.48
N LEU A 221 -14.35 -4.20 -21.10
CA LEU A 221 -12.93 -4.18 -21.40
C LEU A 221 -12.58 -4.90 -22.71
N ALA A 222 -13.55 -5.57 -23.34
CA ALA A 222 -13.31 -6.32 -24.58
C ALA A 222 -12.86 -5.39 -25.71
N GLY A 223 -11.84 -5.82 -26.44
CA GLY A 223 -11.29 -5.05 -27.57
C GLY A 223 -10.42 -3.87 -27.16
N THR A 224 -10.26 -3.55 -25.86
CA THR A 224 -9.40 -2.46 -25.41
C THR A 224 -7.95 -2.91 -25.36
N GLN A 225 -7.03 -2.00 -25.71
CA GLN A 225 -5.59 -2.25 -25.54
C GLN A 225 -5.25 -2.37 -24.06
N SER A 226 -4.48 -3.39 -23.67
CA SER A 226 -4.07 -3.60 -22.28
C SER A 226 -2.56 -3.80 -22.13
N GLY A 227 -2.05 -3.35 -20.99
CA GLY A 227 -0.65 -3.53 -20.61
C GLY A 227 -0.38 -4.93 -20.00
N PRO A 228 0.88 -5.20 -19.61
CA PRO A 228 1.25 -6.43 -18.94
C PRO A 228 0.64 -6.53 -17.53
N ALA A 229 0.28 -7.74 -17.13
CA ALA A 229 -0.15 -8.01 -15.77
C ALA A 229 1.02 -7.95 -14.79
N ARG A 230 0.76 -7.44 -13.58
CA ARG A 230 1.68 -7.47 -12.44
C ARG A 230 1.00 -8.14 -11.27
N ALA A 231 1.71 -9.04 -10.59
CA ALA A 231 1.16 -9.77 -9.44
C ALA A 231 2.01 -9.54 -8.18
N ALA A 232 1.35 -9.60 -7.03
CA ALA A 232 1.98 -9.59 -5.71
C ALA A 232 1.24 -10.54 -4.77
N GLY A 233 2.00 -11.20 -3.89
CA GLY A 233 1.44 -12.11 -2.87
C GLY A 233 2.41 -13.22 -2.48
N PRO A 234 2.04 -14.03 -1.50
CA PRO A 234 0.83 -13.91 -0.68
C PRO A 234 0.81 -12.61 0.13
N LEU A 235 -0.35 -11.92 0.12
CA LEU A 235 -0.48 -10.56 0.64
C LEU A 235 -0.28 -10.48 2.15
N ARG A 236 -0.90 -11.40 2.91
CA ARG A 236 -0.88 -11.32 4.38
C ARG A 236 0.51 -11.57 4.93
N GLN A 237 1.01 -10.61 5.70
CA GLN A 237 2.30 -10.66 6.39
C GLN A 237 2.11 -10.25 7.86
N ARG A 238 2.88 -10.86 8.77
CA ARG A 238 2.82 -10.53 10.20
C ARG A 238 4.21 -10.36 10.77
N ALA A 239 4.40 -9.30 11.54
CA ALA A 239 5.59 -9.07 12.34
C ALA A 239 5.27 -9.19 13.84
N ALA A 240 6.17 -9.75 14.61
CA ALA A 240 6.07 -9.84 16.07
C ALA A 240 6.17 -8.45 16.73
N SER A 241 7.10 -7.66 16.21
CA SER A 241 7.34 -6.27 16.56
C SER A 241 7.63 -5.48 15.28
N GLN A 242 7.44 -4.18 15.30
CA GLN A 242 7.83 -3.29 14.22
C GLN A 242 9.23 -2.72 14.40
N HIS A 243 9.91 -3.04 15.51
CA HIS A 243 11.33 -2.72 15.70
C HIS A 243 12.06 -3.83 16.45
N LYS A 244 13.40 -3.83 16.33
CA LYS A 244 14.35 -4.61 17.14
C LYS A 244 15.65 -3.82 17.22
N GLY A 245 15.96 -3.30 18.41
CA GLY A 245 17.09 -2.40 18.60
C GLY A 245 16.95 -1.16 17.71
N ARG A 246 17.97 -0.88 16.92
CA ARG A 246 18.05 0.29 16.02
C ARG A 246 17.47 0.01 14.62
N VAL A 247 16.79 -1.11 14.41
CA VAL A 247 16.13 -1.44 13.14
C VAL A 247 14.62 -1.33 13.28
N MET A 248 13.98 -0.52 12.46
CA MET A 248 12.53 -0.31 12.42
C MET A 248 11.95 -0.75 11.07
N LEU A 249 10.85 -1.51 11.09
CA LEU A 249 10.14 -1.98 9.90
C LEU A 249 9.08 -0.96 9.49
N VAL A 250 8.97 -0.63 8.21
CA VAL A 250 7.99 0.33 7.68
C VAL A 250 7.32 -0.19 6.40
N GLY A 251 6.10 0.27 6.13
CA GLY A 251 5.30 -0.22 5.02
C GLY A 251 4.94 -1.70 5.17
N ASP A 252 4.93 -2.44 4.07
CA ASP A 252 4.56 -3.86 4.06
C ASP A 252 5.52 -4.74 4.89
N ALA A 253 6.76 -4.30 5.09
CA ALA A 253 7.72 -4.97 5.96
C ALA A 253 7.25 -5.00 7.42
N ALA A 254 6.56 -3.95 7.89
CA ALA A 254 6.00 -3.86 9.24
C ALA A 254 4.78 -4.77 9.47
N GLY A 255 4.23 -5.33 8.39
CA GLY A 255 3.07 -6.20 8.37
C GLY A 255 1.98 -5.70 7.45
N TYR A 256 1.27 -6.62 6.81
CA TYR A 256 0.21 -6.34 5.85
C TYR A 256 -0.97 -7.29 6.05
N VAL A 257 -2.20 -6.77 6.04
CA VAL A 257 -3.40 -7.59 6.22
C VAL A 257 -3.91 -8.09 4.87
N ASP A 258 -4.35 -7.17 4.02
CA ASP A 258 -4.87 -7.44 2.67
C ASP A 258 -5.04 -6.11 1.91
N ALA A 259 -5.23 -6.18 0.59
CA ALA A 259 -5.44 -5.01 -0.26
C ALA A 259 -6.93 -4.57 -0.34
N LEU A 260 -7.84 -5.27 0.34
CA LEU A 260 -9.31 -5.10 0.25
C LEU A 260 -9.80 -3.66 0.46
N THR A 261 -9.15 -2.88 1.31
CA THR A 261 -9.61 -1.55 1.69
C THR A 261 -8.81 -0.40 1.08
N GLY A 262 -7.74 -0.72 0.32
CA GLY A 262 -6.91 0.28 -0.35
C GLY A 262 -6.02 1.15 0.56
N GLU A 263 -5.89 0.80 1.85
CA GLU A 263 -5.23 1.63 2.88
C GLU A 263 -3.71 1.41 3.02
N GLY A 264 -3.14 0.47 2.26
CA GLY A 264 -1.74 0.06 2.43
C GLY A 264 -0.74 1.22 2.34
N LEU A 265 -0.95 2.13 1.38
CA LEU A 265 -0.09 3.31 1.22
C LEU A 265 -0.27 4.30 2.39
N GLY A 266 -1.49 4.61 2.81
CA GLY A 266 -1.72 5.52 3.94
C GLY A 266 -1.03 5.05 5.22
N ILE A 267 -1.12 3.76 5.54
CA ILE A 267 -0.40 3.17 6.69
C ILE A 267 1.12 3.22 6.51
N ALA A 268 1.59 2.99 5.27
CA ALA A 268 3.02 3.06 5.00
C ALA A 268 3.57 4.47 5.23
N LEU A 269 2.84 5.51 4.79
CA LEU A 269 3.23 6.90 4.93
C LEU A 269 3.13 7.36 6.40
N GLY A 270 2.02 7.10 7.09
CA GLY A 270 1.89 7.41 8.52
C GLY A 270 2.91 6.67 9.39
N GLY A 271 3.23 5.42 9.04
CA GLY A 271 4.31 4.68 9.71
C GLY A 271 5.70 5.26 9.46
N ALA A 272 5.92 5.86 8.29
CA ALA A 272 7.16 6.52 7.94
C ALA A 272 7.39 7.82 8.75
N GLU A 273 6.34 8.61 8.96
CA GLU A 273 6.38 9.79 9.83
C GLU A 273 6.77 9.40 11.25
N ILE A 274 6.08 8.44 11.85
CA ILE A 274 6.38 7.94 13.21
C ILE A 274 7.84 7.42 13.30
N LEU A 275 8.33 6.75 12.23
CA LEU A 275 9.71 6.27 12.19
C LEU A 275 10.72 7.43 12.19
N ALA A 276 10.49 8.45 11.34
CA ALA A 276 11.37 9.60 11.28
C ALA A 276 11.42 10.37 12.62
N ASP A 277 10.27 10.53 13.27
CA ASP A 277 10.17 11.13 14.60
C ASP A 277 10.95 10.33 15.66
N ALA A 278 10.89 9.00 15.60
CA ALA A 278 11.65 8.12 16.49
C ALA A 278 13.17 8.25 16.29
N VAL A 279 13.64 8.42 15.04
CA VAL A 279 15.05 8.67 14.73
C VAL A 279 15.50 10.04 15.24
N LEU A 280 14.67 11.06 15.08
CA LEU A 280 14.93 12.42 15.59
C LEU A 280 15.06 12.46 17.11
N ALA A 281 14.15 11.76 17.79
CA ALA A 281 14.14 11.66 19.25
C ALA A 281 15.23 10.72 19.81
N ASP A 282 15.97 10.02 18.96
CA ASP A 282 16.88 8.90 19.31
C ASP A 282 16.22 7.81 20.16
N ASP A 283 14.92 7.57 19.94
CA ASP A 283 14.11 6.60 20.70
C ASP A 283 13.26 5.73 19.76
N SER A 284 13.69 4.48 19.56
CA SER A 284 12.93 3.47 18.81
C SER A 284 11.99 2.63 19.69
N ALA A 285 12.08 2.75 21.01
CA ALA A 285 11.38 1.83 21.93
C ALA A 285 9.86 1.93 21.80
N ASP A 286 9.34 3.14 21.58
CA ASP A 286 7.91 3.39 21.45
C ASP A 286 7.36 3.22 20.03
N TYR A 287 8.21 3.07 19.03
CA TYR A 287 7.79 2.96 17.61
C TYR A 287 6.71 1.91 17.38
N THR A 288 6.89 0.70 17.92
CA THR A 288 5.91 -0.38 17.75
C THR A 288 4.53 -0.03 18.35
N ARG A 289 4.49 0.64 19.49
CA ARG A 289 3.24 1.06 20.14
C ARG A 289 2.52 2.10 19.30
N GLN A 290 3.22 3.12 18.85
CA GLN A 290 2.68 4.20 18.01
C GLN A 290 2.19 3.65 16.66
N TRP A 291 2.97 2.82 15.98
CA TRP A 291 2.58 2.18 14.73
C TRP A 291 1.32 1.33 14.89
N ARG A 292 1.23 0.52 15.98
CA ARG A 292 0.05 -0.30 16.27
C ARG A 292 -1.18 0.55 16.57
N ARG A 293 -1.03 1.66 17.26
CA ARG A 293 -2.13 2.60 17.55
C ARG A 293 -2.66 3.22 16.25
N MET A 294 -1.76 3.76 15.41
CA MET A 294 -2.08 4.36 14.12
C MET A 294 -2.78 3.35 13.18
N SER A 295 -2.24 2.14 13.04
CA SER A 295 -2.74 1.14 12.10
C SER A 295 -3.95 0.33 12.62
N ARG A 296 -4.34 0.48 13.91
CA ARG A 296 -5.34 -0.37 14.58
C ARG A 296 -6.68 -0.41 13.87
N ARG A 297 -7.20 0.75 13.54
CA ARG A 297 -8.51 0.91 12.91
C ARG A 297 -8.57 0.22 11.55
N TYR A 298 -7.61 0.52 10.70
CA TYR A 298 -7.43 -0.14 9.42
C TYR A 298 -7.36 -1.66 9.54
N ARG A 299 -6.49 -2.16 10.43
CA ARG A 299 -6.30 -3.60 10.61
C ARG A 299 -7.57 -4.30 11.08
N LEU A 300 -8.39 -3.66 11.90
CA LEU A 300 -9.68 -4.18 12.33
C LEU A 300 -10.69 -4.22 11.18
N LEU A 301 -10.85 -3.12 10.44
CA LEU A 301 -11.78 -3.02 9.32
C LEU A 301 -11.41 -4.01 8.21
N THR A 302 -10.15 -4.04 7.78
CA THR A 302 -9.67 -4.96 6.75
C THR A 302 -9.78 -6.41 7.19
N SER A 303 -9.46 -6.73 8.46
CA SER A 303 -9.59 -8.11 8.97
C SER A 303 -11.05 -8.55 9.07
N GLY A 304 -11.96 -7.66 9.44
CA GLY A 304 -13.39 -7.93 9.47
C GLY A 304 -13.95 -8.21 8.07
N LEU A 305 -13.64 -7.32 7.11
CA LEU A 305 -14.06 -7.50 5.72
C LEU A 305 -13.44 -8.75 5.09
N LEU A 306 -12.16 -9.04 5.39
CA LEU A 306 -11.47 -10.24 4.91
C LEU A 306 -12.10 -11.52 5.48
N LYS A 307 -12.53 -11.52 6.75
CA LYS A 307 -13.26 -12.65 7.32
C LYS A 307 -14.60 -12.86 6.62
N ALA A 308 -15.35 -11.79 6.38
CA ALA A 308 -16.62 -11.84 5.65
C ALA A 308 -16.41 -12.34 4.22
N SER A 309 -15.39 -11.82 3.50
CA SER A 309 -15.09 -12.20 2.12
C SER A 309 -14.62 -13.66 1.95
N ASN A 310 -14.06 -14.27 3.00
CA ASN A 310 -13.62 -15.67 3.02
C ASN A 310 -14.63 -16.62 3.69
N SER A 311 -15.87 -16.20 3.88
CA SER A 311 -16.94 -16.98 4.52
C SER A 311 -18.20 -16.99 3.65
N PRO A 312 -19.22 -17.81 3.98
CA PRO A 312 -20.52 -17.75 3.30
C PRO A 312 -21.19 -16.36 3.32
N ALA A 313 -20.82 -15.51 4.30
CA ALA A 313 -21.30 -14.13 4.37
C ALA A 313 -20.83 -13.24 3.20
N ARG A 314 -19.90 -13.72 2.37
CA ARG A 314 -19.44 -13.02 1.16
C ARG A 314 -20.58 -12.58 0.25
N THR A 315 -21.54 -13.45 0.02
CA THR A 315 -22.72 -13.17 -0.83
C THR A 315 -23.63 -12.08 -0.27
N MET A 316 -23.48 -11.77 1.02
CA MET A 316 -24.25 -10.74 1.71
C MET A 316 -23.56 -9.38 1.76
N ILE A 317 -22.30 -9.25 1.31
CA ILE A 317 -21.55 -7.99 1.40
C ILE A 317 -22.27 -6.86 0.63
N VAL A 318 -22.57 -7.06 -0.65
CA VAL A 318 -23.25 -6.05 -1.46
C VAL A 318 -24.72 -5.89 -1.06
N PRO A 319 -25.52 -6.96 -0.84
CA PRO A 319 -26.86 -6.84 -0.26
C PRO A 319 -26.90 -6.06 1.06
N ALA A 320 -25.99 -6.33 2.00
CA ALA A 320 -25.91 -5.62 3.27
C ALA A 320 -25.56 -4.13 3.07
N ALA A 321 -24.64 -3.83 2.15
CA ALA A 321 -24.34 -2.44 1.80
C ALA A 321 -25.57 -1.71 1.22
N ALA A 322 -26.38 -2.40 0.42
CA ALA A 322 -27.61 -1.85 -0.17
C ALA A 322 -28.72 -1.62 0.87
N THR A 323 -28.91 -2.57 1.80
CA THR A 323 -29.95 -2.47 2.83
C THR A 323 -29.57 -1.57 4.00
N LEU A 324 -28.27 -1.39 4.25
CA LEU A 324 -27.73 -0.57 5.35
C LEU A 324 -26.81 0.55 4.81
N PRO A 325 -27.31 1.47 3.97
CA PRO A 325 -26.46 2.47 3.31
C PRO A 325 -25.75 3.40 4.31
N ARG A 326 -26.36 3.67 5.49
CA ARG A 326 -25.71 4.46 6.53
C ARG A 326 -24.47 3.76 7.09
N VAL A 327 -24.51 2.45 7.27
CA VAL A 327 -23.37 1.64 7.75
C VAL A 327 -22.27 1.60 6.68
N PHE A 328 -22.65 1.38 5.43
CA PHE A 328 -21.70 1.37 4.31
C PHE A 328 -21.01 2.74 4.15
N ASN A 329 -21.79 3.84 4.13
CA ASN A 329 -21.25 5.20 4.10
C ASN A 329 -20.32 5.48 5.28
N HIS A 330 -20.69 5.02 6.48
CA HIS A 330 -19.84 5.17 7.67
C HIS A 330 -18.52 4.41 7.52
N ALA A 331 -18.55 3.17 7.05
CA ALA A 331 -17.36 2.37 6.80
C ALA A 331 -16.43 3.04 5.76
N VAL A 332 -16.99 3.53 4.64
CA VAL A 332 -16.23 4.25 3.60
C VAL A 332 -15.68 5.58 4.13
N LYS A 333 -16.45 6.32 4.95
CA LYS A 333 -15.95 7.53 5.63
C LYS A 333 -14.77 7.20 6.53
N LEU A 334 -14.85 6.09 7.26
CA LEU A 334 -13.77 5.64 8.13
C LEU A 334 -12.49 5.29 7.34
N LEU A 335 -12.59 4.81 6.12
CA LEU A 335 -11.46 4.54 5.22
C LEU A 335 -10.88 5.83 4.58
N ALA A 336 -11.64 6.91 4.51
CA ALA A 336 -11.21 8.18 3.91
C ALA A 336 -10.52 9.13 4.90
N GLN A 337 -10.57 8.83 6.19
CA GLN A 337 -10.00 9.61 7.32
C GLN A 337 -8.64 9.08 7.76
#